data_fd18e74f9728a72e2cdcb447c62c6abe
#
_entry.id   fd18e74f9728a72e2cdcb447c62c6abe
#
_cell.length_a   1.000
_cell.length_b   1.000
_cell.length_c   1.000
_cell.angle_alpha   90.00
_cell.angle_beta   90.00
_cell.angle_gamma   90.00
#
_symmetry.space_group_name_H-M   'P 1'
#
loop_
_entity.id
_entity.type
_entity.pdbx_description
1 polymer ?
#
loop_
_entity_poly.entity_id
_entity_poly.type
_entity_poly.pdbx_seq_one_letter_code
_entity_poly.pdbx_strand_id
1 'polypeptide(L)'
;PKFYGQEAHQATGSGFLARDEFELALIDEALLQKKPIFAVCRGMQLVNVAFGGTLQQDISTFSEIIHMQAPIPKEVPTHAIATAEKSMLARVYGQKTKVNSFHHQAVDRLARPLQKTAWSPDGIIEGIEHVGQRLLAVQWHPDFAYDALLQEQAVFKYVVDVL
;
A
#
# COMPACT_ATOMS: atom_id res chain seq x y z
N PRO A 1 4.19 -12.52 -9.61
CA PRO A 1 4.62 -13.68 -8.81
C PRO A 1 6.08 -14.05 -9.02
N LYS A 2 6.61 -13.93 -10.24
CA LYS A 2 8.01 -14.23 -10.60
C LYS A 2 9.03 -13.60 -9.64
N PHE A 3 8.86 -12.33 -9.25
CA PHE A 3 9.82 -11.60 -8.41
C PHE A 3 9.82 -12.02 -6.93
N TYR A 4 8.82 -12.76 -6.48
CA TYR A 4 8.79 -13.32 -5.13
C TYR A 4 8.71 -14.85 -5.09
N GLY A 5 9.10 -15.51 -6.21
CA GLY A 5 9.32 -16.95 -6.27
C GLY A 5 8.07 -17.81 -6.22
N GLN A 6 6.92 -17.28 -6.67
CA GLN A 6 5.67 -18.01 -6.72
C GLN A 6 5.18 -18.21 -8.16
N GLU A 7 4.44 -19.29 -8.40
CA GLU A 7 3.67 -19.47 -9.62
C GLU A 7 2.48 -18.51 -9.66
N ALA A 8 2.09 -18.09 -10.86
CA ALA A 8 0.95 -17.20 -11.04
C ALA A 8 -0.36 -17.91 -10.72
N HIS A 9 -1.14 -17.36 -9.80
CA HIS A 9 -2.51 -17.78 -9.56
C HIS A 9 -3.42 -17.35 -10.72
N GLN A 10 -4.47 -18.11 -11.00
CA GLN A 10 -5.41 -17.79 -12.10
C GLN A 10 -6.00 -16.37 -11.98
N ALA A 11 -6.26 -15.91 -10.75
CA ALA A 11 -6.81 -14.59 -10.47
C ALA A 11 -5.78 -13.44 -10.51
N THR A 12 -4.48 -13.73 -10.66
CA THR A 12 -3.42 -12.68 -10.70
C THR A 12 -3.62 -11.69 -11.85
N GLY A 13 -4.27 -12.14 -12.93
CA GLY A 13 -4.46 -11.33 -14.14
C GLY A 13 -3.21 -11.22 -14.99
N SER A 14 -3.25 -10.32 -15.97
CA SER A 14 -2.11 -10.06 -16.86
C SER A 14 -1.12 -9.11 -16.19
N GLY A 15 0.07 -9.59 -15.85
CA GLY A 15 1.18 -8.75 -15.42
C GLY A 15 1.84 -8.02 -16.60
N PHE A 16 2.39 -6.84 -16.35
CA PHE A 16 3.21 -6.12 -17.32
C PHE A 16 4.68 -6.13 -16.84
N LEU A 17 5.41 -7.17 -17.23
CA LEU A 17 6.75 -7.47 -16.73
C LEU A 17 7.73 -6.29 -16.85
N ALA A 18 7.75 -5.61 -17.99
CA ALA A 18 8.66 -4.48 -18.21
C ALA A 18 8.38 -3.31 -17.25
N ARG A 19 7.11 -3.10 -16.85
CA ARG A 19 6.75 -2.12 -15.84
C ARG A 19 7.21 -2.55 -14.46
N ASP A 20 7.04 -3.82 -14.11
CA ASP A 20 7.50 -4.36 -12.83
C ASP A 20 9.02 -4.22 -12.69
N GLU A 21 9.78 -4.59 -13.72
CA GLU A 21 11.25 -4.46 -13.76
C GLU A 21 11.69 -3.01 -13.63
N PHE A 22 11.06 -2.09 -14.35
CA PHE A 22 11.35 -0.66 -14.27
C PHE A 22 11.07 -0.09 -12.88
N GLU A 23 9.89 -0.38 -12.30
CA GLU A 23 9.50 0.17 -11.01
C GLU A 23 10.33 -0.43 -9.86
N LEU A 24 10.72 -1.71 -9.93
CA LEU A 24 11.66 -2.29 -8.97
C LEU A 24 13.03 -1.61 -9.03
N ALA A 25 13.57 -1.39 -10.23
CA ALA A 25 14.82 -0.65 -10.41
C ALA A 25 14.73 0.80 -9.91
N LEU A 26 13.57 1.45 -10.09
CA LEU A 26 13.32 2.79 -9.57
C LEU A 26 13.32 2.83 -8.03
N ILE A 27 12.72 1.82 -7.39
CA ILE A 27 12.74 1.70 -5.92
C ILE A 27 14.18 1.53 -5.43
N ASP A 28 14.96 0.64 -6.03
CA ASP A 28 16.35 0.40 -5.67
C ASP A 28 17.19 1.68 -5.81
N GLU A 29 17.05 2.40 -6.92
CA GLU A 29 17.77 3.64 -7.15
C GLU A 29 17.35 4.75 -6.16
N ALA A 30 16.06 4.88 -5.87
CA ALA A 30 15.56 5.83 -4.88
C ALA A 30 16.14 5.56 -3.48
N LEU A 31 16.25 4.29 -3.09
CA LEU A 31 16.85 3.88 -1.82
C LEU A 31 18.36 4.19 -1.78
N LEU A 32 19.08 3.90 -2.85
CA LEU A 32 20.52 4.22 -2.98
C LEU A 32 20.77 5.73 -2.87
N GLN A 33 19.93 6.54 -3.50
CA GLN A 33 20.00 8.00 -3.45
C GLN A 33 19.39 8.59 -2.17
N LYS A 34 18.88 7.77 -1.26
CA LYS A 34 18.19 8.20 -0.03
C LYS A 34 17.03 9.17 -0.31
N LYS A 35 16.34 8.99 -1.44
CA LYS A 35 15.14 9.76 -1.77
C LYS A 35 13.95 9.29 -0.94
N PRO A 36 13.05 10.19 -0.54
CA PRO A 36 11.80 9.78 0.07
C PRO A 36 10.95 8.99 -0.94
N ILE A 37 10.27 7.96 -0.45
CA ILE A 37 9.38 7.12 -1.26
C ILE A 37 7.99 7.17 -0.65
N PHE A 38 7.00 7.62 -1.43
CA PHE A 38 5.59 7.44 -1.14
C PHE A 38 4.98 6.50 -2.17
N ALA A 39 4.49 5.35 -1.74
CA ALA A 39 3.98 4.32 -2.63
C ALA A 39 2.49 4.05 -2.38
N VAL A 40 1.70 3.96 -3.45
CA VAL A 40 0.24 3.83 -3.40
C VAL A 40 -0.19 2.51 -4.07
N CYS A 41 -1.06 1.77 -3.41
CA CYS A 41 -1.71 0.55 -3.87
C CYS A 41 -0.69 -0.49 -4.40
N ARG A 42 -0.66 -0.72 -5.72
CA ARG A 42 0.33 -1.58 -6.35
C ARG A 42 1.78 -1.18 -6.00
N GLY A 43 2.04 0.12 -5.82
CA GLY A 43 3.35 0.62 -5.38
C GLY A 43 3.76 0.10 -4.01
N MET A 44 2.83 0.03 -3.04
CA MET A 44 3.09 -0.57 -1.73
C MET A 44 3.46 -2.05 -1.85
N GLN A 45 2.75 -2.78 -2.70
CA GLN A 45 3.02 -4.20 -2.96
C GLN A 45 4.41 -4.40 -3.58
N LEU A 46 4.78 -3.57 -4.55
CA LEU A 46 6.13 -3.59 -5.15
C LEU A 46 7.24 -3.25 -4.17
N VAL A 47 7.03 -2.28 -3.29
CA VAL A 47 7.96 -1.99 -2.19
C VAL A 47 8.17 -3.24 -1.33
N ASN A 48 7.11 -3.92 -0.92
CA ASN A 48 7.24 -5.17 -0.16
C ASN A 48 8.06 -6.23 -0.91
N VAL A 49 7.82 -6.39 -2.20
CA VAL A 49 8.56 -7.35 -3.05
C VAL A 49 10.01 -6.95 -3.21
N ALA A 50 10.32 -5.66 -3.41
CA ALA A 50 11.69 -5.14 -3.51
C ALA A 50 12.51 -5.45 -2.25
N PHE A 51 11.89 -5.43 -1.07
CA PHE A 51 12.53 -5.84 0.19
C PHE A 51 12.50 -7.36 0.45
N GLY A 52 11.99 -8.18 -0.48
CA GLY A 52 11.98 -9.64 -0.40
C GLY A 52 10.72 -10.23 0.26
N GLY A 53 9.64 -9.47 0.35
CA GLY A 53 8.33 -9.96 0.81
C GLY A 53 7.56 -10.69 -0.28
N THR A 54 6.37 -11.19 0.06
CA THR A 54 5.46 -11.89 -0.86
C THR A 54 4.08 -11.24 -0.89
N LEU A 55 3.29 -11.58 -1.90
CA LEU A 55 1.93 -11.08 -2.06
C LEU A 55 0.92 -12.22 -2.01
N GLN A 56 -0.23 -11.93 -1.40
CA GLN A 56 -1.45 -12.69 -1.59
C GLN A 56 -2.02 -12.31 -2.96
N GLN A 57 -2.06 -13.26 -3.87
CA GLN A 57 -2.41 -13.00 -5.27
C GLN A 57 -3.91 -12.79 -5.50
N ASP A 58 -4.75 -13.20 -4.54
CA ASP A 58 -6.18 -12.94 -4.51
C ASP A 58 -6.71 -13.04 -3.08
N ILE A 59 -7.25 -11.95 -2.56
CA ILE A 59 -7.87 -11.88 -1.23
C ILE A 59 -9.38 -12.10 -1.26
N SER A 60 -10.01 -12.12 -2.42
CA SER A 60 -11.46 -12.26 -2.57
C SER A 60 -12.01 -13.58 -2.03
N THR A 61 -11.16 -14.58 -1.90
CA THR A 61 -11.53 -15.93 -1.46
C THR A 61 -11.66 -16.07 0.06
N PHE A 62 -11.12 -15.14 0.85
CA PHE A 62 -11.13 -15.23 2.31
C PHE A 62 -11.45 -13.91 3.03
N SER A 63 -11.38 -12.77 2.36
CA SER A 63 -11.77 -11.49 2.96
C SER A 63 -13.29 -11.33 2.94
N GLU A 64 -13.85 -10.95 4.08
CA GLU A 64 -15.26 -10.57 4.22
C GLU A 64 -15.49 -9.07 3.97
N ILE A 65 -14.40 -8.30 3.79
CA ILE A 65 -14.44 -6.86 3.51
C ILE A 65 -14.30 -6.64 2.01
N ILE A 66 -15.03 -5.65 1.51
CA ILE A 66 -14.94 -5.27 0.09
C ILE A 66 -13.67 -4.42 -0.12
N HIS A 67 -12.63 -5.02 -0.73
CA HIS A 67 -11.41 -4.34 -1.13
C HIS A 67 -11.39 -3.91 -2.60
N MET A 68 -12.36 -4.36 -3.40
CA MET A 68 -12.61 -3.88 -4.76
C MET A 68 -13.98 -3.22 -4.79
N GLN A 69 -14.02 -1.92 -4.47
CA GLN A 69 -15.29 -1.23 -4.22
C GLN A 69 -16.13 -0.87 -5.46
N ALA A 70 -15.59 -1.05 -6.68
CA ALA A 70 -16.41 -0.76 -7.86
C ALA A 70 -17.74 -1.50 -7.81
N PRO A 71 -18.89 -0.87 -8.13
CA PRO A 71 -19.04 0.44 -8.78
C PRO A 71 -19.20 1.65 -7.82
N ILE A 72 -18.89 1.52 -6.52
CA ILE A 72 -18.94 2.66 -5.59
C ILE A 72 -17.93 3.72 -6.06
N PRO A 73 -18.27 5.03 -6.06
CA PRO A 73 -17.38 6.08 -6.49
C PRO A 73 -16.02 6.03 -5.77
N LYS A 74 -14.95 6.31 -6.50
CA LYS A 74 -13.57 6.11 -6.07
C LYS A 74 -13.13 6.98 -4.88
N GLU A 75 -13.78 8.13 -4.70
CA GLU A 75 -13.56 9.07 -3.61
C GLU A 75 -14.28 8.69 -2.31
N VAL A 76 -15.16 7.69 -2.34
CA VAL A 76 -15.96 7.29 -1.17
C VAL A 76 -15.18 6.28 -0.32
N PRO A 77 -14.92 6.57 0.97
CA PRO A 77 -14.32 5.59 1.89
C PRO A 77 -15.28 4.43 2.17
N THR A 78 -14.83 3.19 1.96
CA THR A 78 -15.68 1.99 2.07
C THR A 78 -15.39 1.12 3.29
N HIS A 79 -14.15 1.04 3.74
CA HIS A 79 -13.83 0.23 4.92
C HIS A 79 -12.96 0.97 5.94
N ALA A 80 -12.99 0.48 7.16
CA ALA A 80 -12.19 1.02 8.25
C ALA A 80 -10.76 0.46 8.22
N ILE A 81 -9.81 1.27 8.65
CA ILE A 81 -8.47 0.84 9.00
C ILE A 81 -8.11 1.29 10.41
N ALA A 82 -7.24 0.53 11.08
CA ALA A 82 -6.52 0.96 12.27
C ALA A 82 -5.06 1.25 11.92
N THR A 83 -4.45 2.21 12.62
CA THR A 83 -3.05 2.56 12.44
C THR A 83 -2.25 2.25 13.69
N ALA A 84 -0.98 1.91 13.52
CA ALA A 84 -0.06 1.69 14.62
C ALA A 84 0.21 3.01 15.36
N GLU A 85 0.17 2.96 16.68
CA GLU A 85 0.51 4.11 17.52
C GLU A 85 1.92 4.63 17.18
N LYS A 86 2.06 5.95 17.10
CA LYS A 86 3.32 6.65 16.76
C LYS A 86 3.82 6.48 15.32
N SER A 87 3.10 5.77 14.45
CA SER A 87 3.42 5.69 13.02
C SER A 87 3.24 7.03 12.32
N MET A 88 3.82 7.16 11.13
CA MET A 88 3.58 8.32 10.26
C MET A 88 2.10 8.39 9.87
N LEU A 89 1.48 7.26 9.55
CA LEU A 89 0.05 7.20 9.23
C LEU A 89 -0.83 7.64 10.40
N ALA A 90 -0.50 7.26 11.64
CA ALA A 90 -1.28 7.71 12.80
C ALA A 90 -1.23 9.22 13.02
N ARG A 91 -0.13 9.89 12.63
CA ARG A 91 -0.02 11.36 12.68
C ARG A 91 -0.94 12.07 11.69
N VAL A 92 -1.19 11.44 10.54
CA VAL A 92 -2.04 11.99 9.48
C VAL A 92 -3.50 11.61 9.66
N TYR A 93 -3.78 10.33 9.91
CA TYR A 93 -5.13 9.76 9.89
C TYR A 93 -5.73 9.50 11.28
N GLY A 94 -4.95 9.68 12.34
CA GLY A 94 -5.34 9.21 13.68
C GLY A 94 -5.28 7.70 13.80
N GLN A 95 -5.77 7.16 14.94
CA GLN A 95 -5.69 5.72 15.22
C GLN A 95 -6.69 4.86 14.44
N LYS A 96 -7.76 5.46 13.94
CA LYS A 96 -8.80 4.80 13.12
C LYS A 96 -9.37 5.79 12.13
N THR A 97 -9.56 5.34 10.91
CA THR A 97 -10.22 6.09 9.83
C THR A 97 -10.90 5.15 8.86
N LYS A 98 -11.58 5.70 7.84
CA LYS A 98 -12.08 4.94 6.70
C LYS A 98 -11.34 5.37 5.45
N VAL A 99 -11.12 4.42 4.54
CA VAL A 99 -10.41 4.61 3.27
C VAL A 99 -11.19 3.99 2.10
N ASN A 100 -10.88 4.42 0.89
CA ASN A 100 -11.35 3.76 -0.33
C ASN A 100 -10.53 2.49 -0.61
N SER A 101 -10.97 1.63 -1.54
CA SER A 101 -10.27 0.37 -1.80
C SER A 101 -10.48 -0.13 -3.22
N PHE A 102 -9.38 -0.39 -3.94
CA PHE A 102 -9.38 -0.83 -5.34
C PHE A 102 -8.31 -1.90 -5.59
N HIS A 103 -8.27 -2.94 -4.77
CA HIS A 103 -7.31 -4.03 -4.91
C HIS A 103 -7.95 -5.39 -4.59
N HIS A 104 -7.45 -6.43 -5.24
CA HIS A 104 -7.76 -7.82 -4.92
C HIS A 104 -6.51 -8.62 -4.51
N GLN A 105 -5.35 -7.98 -4.53
CA GLN A 105 -4.09 -8.50 -4.03
C GLN A 105 -3.65 -7.70 -2.81
N ALA A 106 -2.84 -8.30 -1.94
CA ALA A 106 -2.34 -7.66 -0.73
C ALA A 106 -0.95 -8.17 -0.37
N VAL A 107 -0.30 -7.53 0.60
CA VAL A 107 0.92 -8.06 1.23
C VAL A 107 0.57 -9.34 1.99
N ASP A 108 1.30 -10.42 1.69
CA ASP A 108 1.25 -11.69 2.42
C ASP A 108 2.34 -11.71 3.51
N ARG A 109 3.55 -12.06 3.15
CA ARG A 109 4.68 -11.96 4.06
C ARG A 109 5.34 -10.59 3.95
N LEU A 110 5.22 -9.80 5.03
CA LEU A 110 5.88 -8.51 5.11
C LEU A 110 7.39 -8.68 5.22
N ALA A 111 8.12 -8.03 4.33
CA ALA A 111 9.57 -8.05 4.32
C ALA A 111 10.17 -7.30 5.52
N ARG A 112 11.27 -7.78 6.06
CA ARG A 112 12.10 -6.99 6.99
C ARG A 112 13.00 -6.05 6.16
N PRO A 113 13.21 -4.79 6.57
CA PRO A 113 12.85 -4.17 7.84
C PRO A 113 11.56 -3.33 7.80
N LEU A 114 10.65 -3.57 6.86
CA LEU A 114 9.37 -2.88 6.79
C LEU A 114 8.49 -3.18 8.03
N GLN A 115 7.71 -2.19 8.43
CA GLN A 115 6.79 -2.28 9.57
C GLN A 115 5.35 -2.10 9.10
N LYS A 116 4.45 -2.96 9.59
CA LYS A 116 3.01 -2.80 9.40
C LYS A 116 2.53 -1.63 10.24
N THR A 117 1.99 -0.62 9.59
CA THR A 117 1.54 0.61 10.25
C THR A 117 0.06 0.92 10.04
N ALA A 118 -0.61 0.21 9.12
CA ALA A 118 -2.08 0.20 9.04
C ALA A 118 -2.59 -1.19 8.65
N TRP A 119 -3.83 -1.50 9.07
CA TRP A 119 -4.52 -2.76 8.75
C TRP A 119 -6.04 -2.60 8.81
N SER A 120 -6.75 -3.38 8.00
CA SER A 120 -8.20 -3.52 8.01
C SER A 120 -8.68 -4.54 9.07
N PRO A 121 -9.97 -4.58 9.43
CA PRO A 121 -10.49 -5.50 10.44
C PRO A 121 -10.31 -6.99 10.13
N ASP A 122 -10.21 -7.37 8.85
CA ASP A 122 -9.91 -8.73 8.39
C ASP A 122 -8.40 -9.06 8.39
N GLY A 123 -7.56 -8.11 8.86
CA GLY A 123 -6.13 -8.30 9.05
C GLY A 123 -5.25 -7.99 7.85
N ILE A 124 -5.85 -7.57 6.71
CA ILE A 124 -5.07 -7.16 5.54
C ILE A 124 -4.18 -5.96 5.89
N ILE A 125 -2.92 -6.01 5.45
CA ILE A 125 -1.97 -4.92 5.63
C ILE A 125 -2.33 -3.80 4.67
N GLU A 126 -2.65 -2.64 5.23
CA GLU A 126 -3.09 -1.46 4.51
C GLU A 126 -2.04 -0.34 4.48
N GLY A 127 -1.03 -0.40 5.33
CA GLY A 127 0.05 0.56 5.36
C GLY A 127 1.35 -0.02 5.88
N ILE A 128 2.45 0.40 5.28
CA ILE A 128 3.80 0.01 5.67
C ILE A 128 4.73 1.21 5.70
N GLU A 129 5.70 1.17 6.60
CA GLU A 129 6.72 2.19 6.78
C GLU A 129 8.10 1.54 6.97
N HIS A 130 9.15 2.30 6.67
CA HIS A 130 10.52 1.93 6.98
C HIS A 130 11.19 3.03 7.80
N VAL A 131 11.48 2.78 9.06
CA VAL A 131 11.98 3.79 10.00
C VAL A 131 13.37 4.34 9.63
N GLY A 132 14.23 3.49 9.07
CA GLY A 132 15.59 3.87 8.68
C GLY A 132 15.70 4.47 7.28
N GLN A 133 14.61 4.48 6.51
CA GLN A 133 14.48 5.10 5.20
C GLN A 133 13.23 5.98 5.22
N ARG A 134 13.24 7.04 4.44
CA ARG A 134 12.06 7.91 4.30
C ARG A 134 11.05 7.23 3.36
N LEU A 135 10.34 6.21 3.87
CA LEU A 135 9.42 5.40 3.10
C LEU A 135 8.09 5.26 3.83
N LEU A 136 7.05 5.65 3.14
CA LEU A 136 5.66 5.51 3.53
C LEU A 136 4.89 4.87 2.37
N ALA A 137 4.09 3.86 2.64
CA ALA A 137 3.26 3.26 1.60
C ALA A 137 1.88 2.88 2.13
N VAL A 138 0.86 3.03 1.28
CA VAL A 138 -0.54 2.78 1.58
C VAL A 138 -1.18 1.89 0.52
N GLN A 139 -2.13 1.04 0.92
CA GLN A 139 -2.82 0.14 0.00
C GLN A 139 -4.02 0.80 -0.68
N TRP A 140 -4.68 1.75 0.00
CA TRP A 140 -5.77 2.55 -0.57
C TRP A 140 -5.25 3.62 -1.54
N HIS A 141 -6.16 4.37 -2.13
CA HIS A 141 -5.88 5.43 -3.09
C HIS A 141 -6.21 6.83 -2.54
N PRO A 142 -5.29 7.49 -1.82
CA PRO A 142 -5.47 8.88 -1.41
C PRO A 142 -5.59 9.82 -2.61
N ASP A 143 -4.92 9.50 -3.73
CA ASP A 143 -4.98 10.25 -4.97
C ASP A 143 -6.40 10.32 -5.57
N PHE A 144 -7.20 9.28 -5.43
CA PHE A 144 -8.59 9.27 -5.91
C PHE A 144 -9.52 10.17 -5.12
N ALA A 145 -9.23 10.40 -3.86
CA ALA A 145 -10.06 11.20 -2.95
C ALA A 145 -9.42 12.57 -2.59
N TYR A 146 -8.32 12.94 -3.24
CA TYR A 146 -7.56 14.16 -2.96
C TYR A 146 -8.44 15.42 -2.95
N ASP A 147 -9.30 15.60 -3.95
CA ASP A 147 -10.15 16.77 -4.07
C ASP A 147 -11.39 16.73 -3.14
N ALA A 148 -11.72 15.54 -2.62
CA ALA A 148 -12.94 15.32 -1.84
C ALA A 148 -12.69 15.29 -0.32
N LEU A 149 -11.51 14.87 0.13
CA LEU A 149 -11.25 14.60 1.55
C LEU A 149 -9.97 15.29 2.05
N LEU A 150 -10.10 16.16 3.04
CA LEU A 150 -8.97 16.89 3.64
C LEU A 150 -7.90 15.95 4.22
N GLN A 151 -8.27 14.79 4.74
CA GLN A 151 -7.32 13.81 5.26
C GLN A 151 -6.43 13.25 4.15
N GLU A 152 -6.94 13.11 2.92
CA GLU A 152 -6.17 12.63 1.79
C GLU A 152 -5.23 13.72 1.26
N GLN A 153 -5.61 14.98 1.33
CA GLN A 153 -4.69 16.09 1.07
C GLN A 153 -3.57 16.15 2.12
N ALA A 154 -3.90 15.84 3.38
CA ALA A 154 -2.96 15.88 4.48
C ALA A 154 -1.81 14.87 4.33
N VAL A 155 -2.05 13.68 3.76
CA VAL A 155 -0.96 12.70 3.52
C VAL A 155 0.02 13.21 2.47
N PHE A 156 -0.45 13.83 1.38
CA PHE A 156 0.45 14.41 0.38
C PHE A 156 1.26 15.56 0.95
N LYS A 157 0.61 16.42 1.75
CA LYS A 157 1.33 17.49 2.46
C LYS A 157 2.38 16.92 3.40
N TYR A 158 2.06 15.89 4.17
CA TYR A 158 3.01 15.20 5.05
C TYR A 158 4.20 14.63 4.28
N VAL A 159 3.95 14.01 3.13
CA VAL A 159 5.02 13.47 2.26
C VAL A 159 5.97 14.57 1.79
N VAL A 160 5.45 15.73 1.39
CA VAL A 160 6.28 16.85 0.89
C VAL A 160 7.05 17.53 2.01
N ASP A 161 6.42 17.75 3.17
CA ASP A 161 6.98 18.57 4.23
C ASP A 161 7.85 17.78 5.23
N VAL A 162 7.61 16.48 5.40
CA VAL A 162 8.16 15.68 6.50
C VAL A 162 8.92 14.45 6.03
N LEU A 163 8.43 13.76 4.97
CA LEU A 163 9.07 12.56 4.46
C LEU A 163 10.31 12.90 3.63
#